data_28416981e2b67c145099d8d16d704b9e
#
_entry.id   28416981e2b67c145099d8d16d704b9e
#
_cell.length_a   1.000
_cell.length_b   1.000
_cell.length_c   1.000
_cell.angle_alpha   90.00
_cell.angle_beta   90.00
_cell.angle_gamma   90.00
#
_symmetry.space_group_name_H-M   'P 1'
#
loop_
_entity.id
_entity.type
_entity.pdbx_description
1 polymer ?
#
loop_
_entity_poly.entity_id
_entity_poly.type
_entity_poly.pdbx_seq_one_letter_code
_entity_poly.pdbx_strand_id
1 'polypeptide(L)'
;MNKIENYNTIVDRNTFGGKAYWLSWLQNHKFNIPPAVFIPVNFFKIEDGSKNKIIDFFSNNLINKKASFAVRSSATNEDGLYSSQAGKFNSITNISSIELAINRISEIQNNKDNVGVIIQEYIEASYSGVIFSTNPNTGNKNDILINYTKGNSENLLNGDEIGKEIKILHSELDNISKEKFEIGYKIIQELVVITKQIEKQLKFPVDIEWCVDKKTNKLFIVQCRPITNLRFFKSELIKVEINNLDRIPQEIQKNDKVKLRLTASNNKVLTTNAFLMLVNYEDYQKIDILEEINNQISQNQLNLGYCEVLIKPSILNGGVLRMFSANSNNSLAERINEMLKITFEKYWQAVIIFHELYDLHYMGIIKKINSNYLIEVSYGGFIQKGITEFSQYIVNAELKIENKSELVQKFAYEIDNGKIEAVPINKKIELSEILLERIIKTFKPFIDKNLTIEFGISKCSNDYTPYLIDYIEDNTNILLENISDGIVSNGKVKGNVINIDINNEWEKSIQTHFHDGKDYTNILKDKTENIIFVADKPHISLVEILEKYDNKKIGFIFKEASILSHLCILLRENGIPAITSSKVYEDDELAFINI
;
A
#
# COMPACT_ATOMS: atom_id res chain seq x y z
N MET A 1 -38.93 3.89 24.54
CA MET A 1 -38.81 3.43 25.94
C MET A 1 -37.46 2.74 26.08
N ASN A 2 -36.56 3.30 26.89
CA ASN A 2 -35.23 2.71 27.16
C ASN A 2 -35.39 1.53 28.14
N LYS A 3 -35.60 0.33 27.59
CA LYS A 3 -35.80 -0.90 28.39
C LYS A 3 -34.48 -1.67 28.46
N ILE A 4 -34.21 -2.28 29.62
CA ILE A 4 -33.08 -3.21 29.80
C ILE A 4 -33.32 -4.44 28.92
N GLU A 5 -32.29 -4.89 28.20
CA GLU A 5 -32.36 -6.05 27.32
C GLU A 5 -31.32 -7.11 27.72
N ASN A 6 -31.63 -8.37 27.48
CA ASN A 6 -30.70 -9.47 27.65
C ASN A 6 -29.97 -9.76 26.32
N TYR A 7 -28.92 -10.58 26.38
CA TYR A 7 -28.08 -10.92 25.25
C TYR A 7 -28.76 -11.75 24.14
N ASN A 8 -30.00 -12.22 24.35
CA ASN A 8 -30.77 -12.96 23.35
C ASN A 8 -31.50 -12.04 22.36
N THR A 9 -31.47 -10.75 22.58
CA THR A 9 -32.10 -9.74 21.71
C THR A 9 -31.02 -8.93 21.01
N ILE A 10 -31.09 -8.78 19.66
CA ILE A 10 -30.21 -7.84 18.95
C ILE A 10 -30.63 -6.43 19.34
N VAL A 11 -29.74 -5.70 20.00
CA VAL A 11 -30.01 -4.36 20.50
C VAL A 11 -29.62 -3.28 19.46
N ASP A 12 -30.31 -2.15 19.54
CA ASP A 12 -29.99 -0.99 18.72
C ASP A 12 -28.71 -0.28 19.19
N ARG A 13 -27.84 0.04 18.27
CA ARG A 13 -26.55 0.67 18.54
C ARG A 13 -26.67 2.06 19.17
N ASN A 14 -27.64 2.87 18.70
CA ASN A 14 -27.83 4.24 19.22
C ASN A 14 -28.38 4.24 20.63
N THR A 15 -29.07 3.16 21.04
CA THR A 15 -29.67 3.01 22.36
C THR A 15 -28.73 2.32 23.36
N PHE A 16 -27.91 1.34 22.91
CA PHE A 16 -27.12 0.51 23.82
C PHE A 16 -25.60 0.62 23.60
N GLY A 17 -25.16 1.30 22.53
CA GLY A 17 -23.77 1.46 22.19
C GLY A 17 -23.21 0.33 21.32
N GLY A 18 -22.00 0.56 20.82
CA GLY A 18 -21.37 -0.32 19.82
C GLY A 18 -21.02 -1.71 20.34
N LYS A 19 -20.44 -1.81 21.53
CA LYS A 19 -20.06 -3.11 22.13
C LYS A 19 -21.26 -4.00 22.40
N ALA A 20 -22.36 -3.42 22.96
CA ALA A 20 -23.59 -4.16 23.23
C ALA A 20 -24.22 -4.69 21.93
N TYR A 21 -24.23 -3.86 20.88
CA TYR A 21 -24.70 -4.26 19.56
C TYR A 21 -23.92 -5.49 19.03
N TRP A 22 -22.60 -5.45 19.03
CA TRP A 22 -21.79 -6.56 18.50
C TRP A 22 -21.92 -7.83 19.34
N LEU A 23 -21.98 -7.73 20.68
CA LEU A 23 -22.19 -8.90 21.52
C LEU A 23 -23.56 -9.55 21.30
N SER A 24 -24.62 -8.73 21.19
CA SER A 24 -25.97 -9.24 20.91
C SER A 24 -26.04 -9.87 19.50
N TRP A 25 -25.36 -9.29 18.54
CA TRP A 25 -25.24 -9.86 17.19
C TRP A 25 -24.59 -11.24 17.23
N LEU A 26 -23.45 -11.39 17.92
CA LEU A 26 -22.74 -12.66 18.09
C LEU A 26 -23.64 -13.74 18.67
N GLN A 27 -24.37 -13.43 19.74
CA GLN A 27 -25.29 -14.38 20.37
C GLN A 27 -26.41 -14.83 19.44
N ASN A 28 -27.00 -13.90 18.71
CA ASN A 28 -28.09 -14.23 17.77
C ASN A 28 -27.60 -15.08 16.58
N HIS A 29 -26.30 -15.02 16.28
CA HIS A 29 -25.64 -15.90 15.29
C HIS A 29 -25.03 -17.15 15.93
N LYS A 30 -25.39 -17.45 17.21
CA LYS A 30 -25.03 -18.67 17.94
C LYS A 30 -23.52 -18.84 18.24
N PHE A 31 -22.80 -17.75 18.30
CA PHE A 31 -21.44 -17.75 18.83
C PHE A 31 -21.46 -17.80 20.35
N ASN A 32 -20.51 -18.49 20.95
CA ASN A 32 -20.45 -18.70 22.39
C ASN A 32 -19.92 -17.42 23.08
N ILE A 33 -20.82 -16.67 23.73
CA ILE A 33 -20.48 -15.49 24.52
C ILE A 33 -20.86 -15.71 25.99
N PRO A 34 -20.19 -15.06 26.96
CA PRO A 34 -20.68 -15.07 28.35
C PRO A 34 -22.05 -14.41 28.45
N PRO A 35 -22.97 -14.92 29.25
CA PRO A 35 -24.28 -14.29 29.49
C PRO A 35 -24.13 -12.81 29.84
N ALA A 36 -24.97 -11.95 29.28
CA ALA A 36 -24.86 -10.52 29.41
C ALA A 36 -26.22 -9.82 29.49
N VAL A 37 -26.25 -8.65 30.15
CA VAL A 37 -27.37 -7.74 30.22
C VAL A 37 -26.94 -6.38 29.72
N PHE A 38 -27.77 -5.74 28.90
CA PHE A 38 -27.51 -4.46 28.29
C PHE A 38 -28.36 -3.36 28.90
N ILE A 39 -27.71 -2.33 29.41
CA ILE A 39 -28.34 -1.16 30.02
C ILE A 39 -28.27 -0.03 28.98
N PRO A 40 -29.41 0.58 28.60
CA PRO A 40 -29.42 1.64 27.59
C PRO A 40 -28.73 2.91 28.10
N VAL A 41 -28.36 3.77 27.14
CA VAL A 41 -27.76 5.08 27.42
C VAL A 41 -28.65 5.91 28.30
N ASN A 42 -28.05 6.66 29.22
CA ASN A 42 -28.75 7.59 30.12
C ASN A 42 -29.83 6.95 31.04
N PHE A 43 -29.80 5.64 31.21
CA PHE A 43 -30.83 4.91 31.99
C PHE A 43 -31.00 5.47 33.42
N PHE A 44 -29.88 5.73 34.13
CA PHE A 44 -29.90 6.30 35.48
C PHE A 44 -30.33 7.78 35.55
N LYS A 45 -30.22 8.50 34.42
CA LYS A 45 -30.64 9.92 34.35
C LYS A 45 -32.13 10.10 34.06
N ILE A 46 -32.76 9.09 33.46
CA ILE A 46 -34.13 9.19 32.94
C ILE A 46 -35.15 8.40 33.78
N GLU A 47 -34.72 7.28 34.36
CA GLU A 47 -35.61 6.31 34.99
C GLU A 47 -35.57 6.35 36.51
N ASP A 48 -36.70 6.73 37.17
CA ASP A 48 -36.88 6.59 38.60
C ASP A 48 -36.91 5.11 39.01
N GLY A 49 -36.21 4.78 40.12
CA GLY A 49 -36.12 3.40 40.60
C GLY A 49 -35.26 2.48 39.75
N SER A 50 -34.37 3.04 38.92
CA SER A 50 -33.47 2.30 37.99
C SER A 50 -32.68 1.18 38.67
N LYS A 51 -32.24 1.35 39.92
CA LYS A 51 -31.54 0.30 40.68
C LYS A 51 -32.38 -0.97 40.84
N ASN A 52 -33.64 -0.80 41.33
CA ASN A 52 -34.54 -1.93 41.55
C ASN A 52 -34.88 -2.63 40.23
N LYS A 53 -35.10 -1.87 39.16
CA LYS A 53 -35.38 -2.43 37.84
C LYS A 53 -34.23 -3.31 37.32
N ILE A 54 -32.97 -2.91 37.58
CA ILE A 54 -31.80 -3.72 37.23
C ILE A 54 -31.76 -4.99 38.10
N ILE A 55 -31.97 -4.89 39.43
CA ILE A 55 -31.96 -6.04 40.34
C ILE A 55 -33.03 -7.06 39.94
N ASP A 56 -34.25 -6.59 39.67
CA ASP A 56 -35.37 -7.45 39.26
C ASP A 56 -35.07 -8.12 37.89
N PHE A 57 -34.54 -7.37 36.95
CA PHE A 57 -34.19 -7.91 35.65
C PHE A 57 -33.08 -8.98 35.74
N PHE A 58 -32.05 -8.73 36.55
CA PHE A 58 -30.97 -9.68 36.81
C PHE A 58 -31.48 -10.95 37.48
N SER A 59 -32.33 -10.79 38.50
CA SER A 59 -32.90 -11.91 39.26
C SER A 59 -33.69 -12.86 38.36
N ASN A 60 -34.30 -12.34 37.30
CA ASN A 60 -35.13 -13.08 36.38
C ASN A 60 -34.43 -13.62 35.13
N ASN A 61 -33.27 -13.07 34.76
CA ASN A 61 -32.64 -13.33 33.43
C ASN A 61 -31.22 -13.89 33.50
N LEU A 62 -30.52 -13.87 34.64
CA LEU A 62 -29.19 -14.43 34.76
C LEU A 62 -29.20 -15.84 35.34
N ILE A 63 -28.44 -16.73 34.69
CA ILE A 63 -28.43 -18.17 34.95
C ILE A 63 -27.68 -18.50 36.24
N ASN A 64 -26.71 -17.67 36.68
CA ASN A 64 -25.87 -17.97 37.83
C ASN A 64 -25.79 -16.79 38.83
N LYS A 65 -26.58 -16.89 39.90
CA LYS A 65 -26.62 -15.87 40.98
C LYS A 65 -25.32 -15.76 41.81
N LYS A 66 -24.39 -16.71 41.65
CA LYS A 66 -23.09 -16.74 42.33
C LYS A 66 -21.91 -16.34 41.43
N ALA A 67 -22.18 -15.90 40.19
CA ALA A 67 -21.16 -15.45 39.28
C ALA A 67 -20.56 -14.09 39.71
N SER A 68 -19.29 -13.88 39.42
CA SER A 68 -18.73 -12.53 39.36
C SER A 68 -19.00 -11.92 37.98
N PHE A 69 -18.94 -10.59 37.92
CA PHE A 69 -19.33 -9.86 36.72
C PHE A 69 -18.21 -8.96 36.18
N ALA A 70 -18.26 -8.73 34.89
CA ALA A 70 -17.55 -7.64 34.22
C ALA A 70 -18.54 -6.54 33.86
N VAL A 71 -18.25 -5.30 34.24
CA VAL A 71 -19.02 -4.11 33.87
C VAL A 71 -18.21 -3.34 32.81
N ARG A 72 -18.82 -3.18 31.65
CA ARG A 72 -18.16 -2.57 30.46
C ARG A 72 -19.01 -1.41 29.96
N SER A 73 -18.39 -0.29 29.69
CA SER A 73 -19.03 0.81 28.97
C SER A 73 -19.24 0.47 27.51
N SER A 74 -20.33 0.99 26.92
CA SER A 74 -20.70 0.81 25.53
C SER A 74 -21.19 2.15 24.96
N ALA A 75 -20.30 2.94 24.39
CA ALA A 75 -20.67 4.25 23.86
C ALA A 75 -21.29 4.12 22.44
N THR A 76 -22.20 5.03 22.11
CA THR A 76 -22.89 5.02 20.81
C THR A 76 -21.96 5.30 19.63
N ASN A 77 -20.88 6.05 19.87
CA ASN A 77 -19.84 6.38 18.89
C ASN A 77 -18.61 5.45 18.96
N GLU A 78 -18.66 4.38 19.75
CA GLU A 78 -17.59 3.38 19.88
C GLU A 78 -17.82 2.22 18.93
N ASP A 79 -16.70 1.58 18.48
CA ASP A 79 -16.69 0.40 17.62
C ASP A 79 -17.45 0.57 16.28
N GLY A 80 -17.34 1.75 15.67
CA GLY A 80 -17.85 2.04 14.33
C GLY A 80 -17.03 1.41 13.22
N LEU A 81 -17.62 1.27 12.03
CA LEU A 81 -16.92 0.77 10.86
C LEU A 81 -15.75 1.67 10.42
N TYR A 82 -15.83 2.97 10.69
CA TYR A 82 -14.89 3.98 10.18
C TYR A 82 -14.07 4.68 11.26
N SER A 83 -14.38 4.47 12.53
CA SER A 83 -13.66 5.07 13.65
C SER A 83 -13.71 4.19 14.88
N SER A 84 -12.59 4.04 15.57
CA SER A 84 -12.49 3.40 16.88
C SER A 84 -12.06 4.44 17.91
N GLN A 85 -12.72 4.46 19.05
CA GLN A 85 -12.28 5.19 20.23
C GLN A 85 -11.76 4.22 21.30
N ALA A 86 -11.02 3.21 20.86
CA ALA A 86 -10.44 2.19 21.73
C ALA A 86 -9.62 2.82 22.88
N GLY A 87 -9.79 2.30 24.09
CA GLY A 87 -9.04 2.70 25.28
C GLY A 87 -9.56 3.93 26.04
N LYS A 88 -10.59 4.63 25.57
CA LYS A 88 -11.16 5.78 26.30
C LYS A 88 -12.14 5.42 27.42
N PHE A 89 -12.53 4.16 27.51
CA PHE A 89 -13.61 3.72 28.40
C PHE A 89 -13.18 2.50 29.21
N ASN A 90 -13.24 2.62 30.52
CA ASN A 90 -12.78 1.59 31.46
C ASN A 90 -13.75 0.41 31.53
N SER A 91 -13.21 -0.80 31.48
CA SER A 91 -13.88 -2.03 31.91
C SER A 91 -13.44 -2.37 33.33
N ILE A 92 -14.34 -2.82 34.17
CA ILE A 92 -14.03 -3.31 35.51
C ILE A 92 -14.52 -4.75 35.61
N THR A 93 -13.62 -5.64 35.96
CA THR A 93 -13.85 -7.10 35.96
C THR A 93 -13.86 -7.65 37.39
N ASN A 94 -14.28 -8.90 37.50
CA ASN A 94 -14.33 -9.67 38.75
C ASN A 94 -15.12 -8.99 39.88
N ILE A 95 -16.24 -8.34 39.56
CA ILE A 95 -17.15 -7.73 40.53
C ILE A 95 -17.99 -8.83 41.19
N SER A 96 -17.88 -8.96 42.50
CA SER A 96 -18.43 -10.11 43.25
C SER A 96 -19.93 -10.01 43.59
N SER A 97 -20.56 -8.84 43.37
CA SER A 97 -21.99 -8.68 43.65
C SER A 97 -22.71 -7.76 42.66
N ILE A 98 -24.00 -7.95 42.50
CA ILE A 98 -24.84 -7.13 41.62
C ILE A 98 -24.95 -5.68 42.15
N GLU A 99 -24.93 -5.48 43.44
CA GLU A 99 -25.01 -4.14 44.05
C GLU A 99 -23.77 -3.31 43.71
N LEU A 100 -22.57 -3.94 43.74
CA LEU A 100 -21.34 -3.30 43.30
C LEU A 100 -21.36 -3.01 41.80
N ALA A 101 -21.90 -3.92 40.99
CA ALA A 101 -22.06 -3.70 39.54
C ALA A 101 -22.97 -2.49 39.27
N ILE A 102 -24.09 -2.38 39.96
CA ILE A 102 -25.06 -1.25 39.84
C ILE A 102 -24.42 0.09 40.23
N ASN A 103 -23.61 0.12 41.28
CA ASN A 103 -22.92 1.35 41.67
C ASN A 103 -21.97 1.80 40.57
N ARG A 104 -21.24 0.87 39.92
CA ARG A 104 -20.35 1.16 38.78
C ARG A 104 -21.09 1.65 37.55
N ILE A 105 -22.26 1.09 37.25
CA ILE A 105 -23.11 1.55 36.15
C ILE A 105 -23.52 3.01 36.38
N SER A 106 -23.98 3.31 37.63
CA SER A 106 -24.36 4.67 38.02
C SER A 106 -23.20 5.66 37.84
N GLU A 107 -21.99 5.28 38.28
CA GLU A 107 -20.79 6.10 38.10
C GLU A 107 -20.48 6.36 36.60
N ILE A 108 -20.55 5.32 35.79
CA ILE A 108 -20.28 5.44 34.32
C ILE A 108 -21.29 6.40 33.69
N GLN A 109 -22.58 6.21 33.92
CA GLN A 109 -23.63 6.98 33.25
C GLN A 109 -23.80 8.40 33.81
N ASN A 110 -23.45 8.65 35.06
CA ASN A 110 -23.49 10.01 35.64
C ASN A 110 -22.32 10.88 35.14
N ASN A 111 -21.18 10.26 34.82
CA ASN A 111 -19.99 10.97 34.39
C ASN A 111 -19.85 11.12 32.86
N LYS A 112 -20.65 10.39 32.07
CA LYS A 112 -20.55 10.39 30.61
C LYS A 112 -21.93 10.34 29.96
N ASP A 113 -22.14 11.15 28.96
CA ASP A 113 -23.35 11.11 28.11
C ASP A 113 -23.21 10.06 26.98
N ASN A 114 -24.36 9.58 26.53
CA ASN A 114 -24.48 8.63 25.40
C ASN A 114 -23.69 7.32 25.58
N VAL A 115 -23.57 6.85 26.82
CA VAL A 115 -22.91 5.60 27.16
C VAL A 115 -23.92 4.61 27.75
N GLY A 116 -24.13 3.50 27.04
CA GLY A 116 -24.76 2.29 27.54
C GLY A 116 -23.78 1.48 28.39
N VAL A 117 -24.25 0.50 29.10
CA VAL A 117 -23.42 -0.38 29.93
C VAL A 117 -23.80 -1.84 29.71
N ILE A 118 -22.76 -2.68 29.66
CA ILE A 118 -22.87 -4.13 29.60
C ILE A 118 -22.49 -4.70 30.96
N ILE A 119 -23.35 -5.55 31.53
CA ILE A 119 -23.00 -6.42 32.63
C ILE A 119 -22.88 -7.82 32.07
N GLN A 120 -21.70 -8.38 32.09
CA GLN A 120 -21.37 -9.68 31.50
C GLN A 120 -20.89 -10.63 32.61
N GLU A 121 -21.27 -11.91 32.56
CA GLU A 121 -20.71 -12.92 33.45
C GLU A 121 -19.20 -13.00 33.25
N TYR A 122 -18.45 -12.94 34.35
CA TYR A 122 -17.00 -12.99 34.33
C TYR A 122 -16.52 -14.43 34.22
N ILE A 123 -15.66 -14.69 33.24
CA ILE A 123 -15.05 -15.98 33.02
C ILE A 123 -13.62 -15.98 33.59
N GLU A 124 -13.34 -16.88 34.54
CA GLU A 124 -11.99 -17.11 35.02
C GLU A 124 -11.20 -17.83 33.93
N ALA A 125 -10.32 -17.11 33.27
CA ALA A 125 -9.63 -17.62 32.10
C ALA A 125 -8.37 -18.43 32.44
N SER A 126 -8.14 -19.53 31.71
CA SER A 126 -6.83 -20.20 31.64
C SER A 126 -5.91 -19.48 30.64
N TYR A 127 -6.46 -19.05 29.53
CA TYR A 127 -5.86 -18.22 28.51
C TYR A 127 -6.86 -17.18 28.01
N SER A 128 -6.36 -16.02 27.63
CA SER A 128 -7.17 -15.00 26.97
C SER A 128 -6.32 -14.14 26.05
N GLY A 129 -6.95 -13.40 25.16
CA GLY A 129 -6.24 -12.54 24.22
C GLY A 129 -7.13 -11.94 23.16
N VAL A 130 -6.49 -11.52 22.09
CA VAL A 130 -7.13 -10.98 20.88
C VAL A 130 -6.76 -11.79 19.66
N ILE A 131 -7.67 -11.87 18.71
CA ILE A 131 -7.42 -12.40 17.38
C ILE A 131 -7.91 -11.42 16.34
N PHE A 132 -7.08 -11.15 15.36
CA PHE A 132 -7.38 -10.33 14.19
C PHE A 132 -7.62 -11.24 12.99
N SER A 133 -8.80 -11.15 12.38
CA SER A 133 -9.15 -11.94 11.19
C SER A 133 -8.32 -11.59 9.95
N THR A 134 -7.73 -10.42 9.98
CA THR A 134 -6.84 -9.83 8.98
C THR A 134 -5.70 -9.15 9.73
N ASN A 135 -4.47 -9.31 9.29
CA ASN A 135 -3.33 -8.66 9.95
C ASN A 135 -3.49 -7.12 9.91
N PRO A 136 -3.64 -6.45 11.06
CA PRO A 136 -3.90 -5.01 11.11
C PRO A 136 -2.73 -4.16 10.60
N ASN A 137 -1.51 -4.71 10.57
CA ASN A 137 -0.32 -4.01 10.10
C ASN A 137 -0.14 -4.11 8.59
N THR A 138 -0.55 -5.24 7.99
CA THR A 138 -0.35 -5.50 6.56
C THR A 138 -1.63 -5.40 5.74
N GLY A 139 -2.81 -5.48 6.36
CA GLY A 139 -4.09 -5.53 5.67
C GLY A 139 -4.36 -6.84 4.91
N ASN A 140 -3.47 -7.83 4.99
CA ASN A 140 -3.61 -9.08 4.27
C ASN A 140 -4.66 -9.99 4.93
N LYS A 141 -5.71 -10.33 4.19
CA LYS A 141 -6.81 -11.23 4.62
C LYS A 141 -6.35 -12.64 4.98
N ASN A 142 -5.23 -13.07 4.39
CA ASN A 142 -4.72 -14.42 4.57
C ASN A 142 -3.86 -14.56 5.83
N ASP A 143 -3.49 -13.45 6.44
CA ASP A 143 -2.67 -13.41 7.65
C ASP A 143 -3.58 -13.22 8.88
N ILE A 144 -3.73 -14.25 9.69
CA ILE A 144 -4.41 -14.19 10.97
C ILE A 144 -3.37 -13.95 12.05
N LEU A 145 -3.65 -13.00 12.94
CA LEU A 145 -2.76 -12.66 14.05
C LEU A 145 -3.47 -12.94 15.38
N ILE A 146 -2.87 -13.77 16.23
CA ILE A 146 -3.35 -14.05 17.58
C ILE A 146 -2.33 -13.54 18.58
N ASN A 147 -2.79 -12.73 19.52
CA ASN A 147 -1.98 -12.27 20.64
C ASN A 147 -2.65 -12.71 21.94
N TYR A 148 -1.93 -13.42 22.82
CA TYR A 148 -2.51 -14.06 23.99
C TYR A 148 -1.59 -14.09 25.21
N THR A 149 -2.19 -14.22 26.39
CA THR A 149 -1.51 -14.44 27.66
C THR A 149 -2.17 -15.55 28.47
N LYS A 150 -1.49 -16.02 29.53
CA LYS A 150 -2.11 -16.90 30.55
C LYS A 150 -2.97 -16.09 31.50
N GLY A 151 -4.15 -16.63 31.82
CA GLY A 151 -5.11 -15.93 32.67
C GLY A 151 -5.84 -14.83 31.90
N ASN A 152 -6.10 -13.71 32.57
CA ASN A 152 -6.86 -12.60 31.99
C ASN A 152 -5.98 -11.66 31.16
N SER A 153 -6.52 -11.15 30.08
CA SER A 153 -5.82 -10.28 29.12
C SER A 153 -5.88 -8.78 29.44
N GLU A 154 -6.30 -8.37 30.64
CA GLU A 154 -6.44 -6.95 30.96
C GLU A 154 -5.11 -6.19 30.79
N ASN A 155 -4.02 -6.71 31.34
CA ASN A 155 -2.71 -6.09 31.20
C ASN A 155 -2.20 -6.11 29.75
N LEU A 156 -2.52 -7.16 29.00
CA LEU A 156 -2.22 -7.26 27.58
C LEU A 156 -2.96 -6.19 26.77
N LEU A 157 -4.25 -6.02 27.03
CA LEU A 157 -5.11 -5.04 26.33
C LEU A 157 -4.75 -3.60 26.66
N ASN A 158 -4.26 -3.35 27.88
CA ASN A 158 -3.78 -2.04 28.32
C ASN A 158 -2.34 -1.73 27.83
N GLY A 159 -1.62 -2.74 27.29
CA GLY A 159 -0.23 -2.59 26.88
C GLY A 159 0.80 -2.71 28.01
N ASP A 160 0.36 -3.13 29.20
CA ASP A 160 1.22 -3.31 30.39
C ASP A 160 2.00 -4.63 30.35
N GLU A 161 1.57 -5.58 29.53
CA GLU A 161 2.19 -6.90 29.35
C GLU A 161 2.38 -7.20 27.86
N ILE A 162 3.51 -7.79 27.50
CA ILE A 162 3.78 -8.28 26.15
C ILE A 162 3.25 -9.71 26.05
N GLY A 163 2.19 -9.91 25.29
CA GLY A 163 1.62 -11.23 25.03
C GLY A 163 2.48 -12.08 24.10
N LYS A 164 2.12 -13.37 23.99
CA LYS A 164 2.67 -14.25 22.98
C LYS A 164 1.92 -14.08 21.67
N GLU A 165 2.67 -13.92 20.58
CA GLU A 165 2.12 -13.73 19.24
C GLU A 165 2.18 -15.03 18.43
N ILE A 166 1.10 -15.33 17.73
CA ILE A 166 1.03 -16.43 16.75
C ILE A 166 0.52 -15.82 15.45
N LYS A 167 1.30 -15.97 14.38
CA LYS A 167 0.90 -15.63 13.02
C LYS A 167 0.57 -16.90 12.25
N ILE A 168 -0.60 -16.94 11.63
CA ILE A 168 -1.10 -18.10 10.89
C ILE A 168 -1.49 -17.62 9.48
N LEU A 169 -0.93 -18.28 8.46
CA LEU A 169 -1.43 -18.14 7.11
C LEU A 169 -2.66 -19.03 6.92
N HIS A 170 -3.70 -18.49 6.30
CA HIS A 170 -4.94 -19.26 6.09
C HIS A 170 -4.70 -20.57 5.30
N SER A 171 -3.77 -20.55 4.35
CA SER A 171 -3.35 -21.74 3.59
C SER A 171 -2.61 -22.80 4.40
N GLU A 172 -2.15 -22.46 5.59
CA GLU A 172 -1.36 -23.36 6.46
C GLU A 172 -2.17 -23.95 7.61
N LEU A 173 -3.45 -23.62 7.73
CA LEU A 173 -4.31 -24.08 8.84
C LEU A 173 -4.32 -25.59 9.01
N ASP A 174 -4.31 -26.35 7.92
CA ASP A 174 -4.32 -27.81 7.95
C ASP A 174 -2.94 -28.41 8.26
N ASN A 175 -1.88 -27.64 8.09
CA ASN A 175 -0.49 -28.03 8.22
C ASN A 175 0.18 -27.53 9.52
N ILE A 176 -0.55 -26.81 10.38
CA ILE A 176 -0.02 -26.35 11.65
C ILE A 176 0.37 -27.56 12.51
N SER A 177 1.68 -27.71 12.80
CA SER A 177 2.16 -28.84 13.59
C SER A 177 1.55 -28.84 14.99
N LYS A 178 1.00 -29.97 15.40
CA LYS A 178 0.22 -30.14 16.64
C LYS A 178 1.02 -29.90 17.93
N GLU A 179 2.33 -29.77 17.86
CA GLU A 179 3.21 -29.80 19.04
C GLU A 179 3.73 -28.45 19.53
N LYS A 180 3.40 -27.33 18.84
CA LYS A 180 4.12 -26.06 19.06
C LYS A 180 3.43 -25.00 19.93
N PHE A 181 2.17 -25.18 20.33
CA PHE A 181 1.43 -24.10 20.97
C PHE A 181 1.05 -24.42 22.42
N GLU A 182 1.50 -23.56 23.35
CA GLU A 182 1.18 -23.70 24.77
C GLU A 182 -0.32 -23.68 25.05
N ILE A 183 -1.08 -22.91 24.30
CA ILE A 183 -2.55 -22.81 24.38
C ILE A 183 -3.27 -24.05 23.85
N GLY A 184 -2.59 -24.91 23.10
CA GLY A 184 -3.15 -26.10 22.48
C GLY A 184 -3.74 -25.88 21.09
N TYR A 185 -3.39 -26.77 20.18
CA TYR A 185 -3.79 -26.73 18.76
C TYR A 185 -5.31 -26.62 18.55
N LYS A 186 -6.10 -27.40 19.30
CA LYS A 186 -7.57 -27.41 19.16
C LYS A 186 -8.21 -26.04 19.41
N ILE A 187 -7.73 -25.32 20.41
CA ILE A 187 -8.25 -23.98 20.75
C ILE A 187 -7.90 -23.00 19.64
N ILE A 188 -6.68 -23.05 19.11
CA ILE A 188 -6.27 -22.20 17.99
C ILE A 188 -7.13 -22.48 16.76
N GLN A 189 -7.32 -23.74 16.42
CA GLN A 189 -8.15 -24.14 15.28
C GLN A 189 -9.60 -23.66 15.43
N GLU A 190 -10.21 -23.89 16.59
CA GLU A 190 -11.57 -23.43 16.89
C GLU A 190 -11.67 -21.90 16.80
N LEU A 191 -10.71 -21.18 17.40
CA LEU A 191 -10.66 -19.72 17.38
C LEU A 191 -10.56 -19.16 15.95
N VAL A 192 -9.70 -19.72 15.12
CA VAL A 192 -9.55 -19.31 13.72
C VAL A 192 -10.81 -19.57 12.91
N VAL A 193 -11.41 -20.76 13.07
CA VAL A 193 -12.66 -21.11 12.37
C VAL A 193 -13.78 -20.13 12.73
N ILE A 194 -13.98 -19.88 14.03
CA ILE A 194 -14.99 -18.93 14.52
C ILE A 194 -14.72 -17.52 13.96
N THR A 195 -13.48 -17.07 14.03
CA THR A 195 -13.10 -15.72 13.55
C THR A 195 -13.40 -15.55 12.05
N LYS A 196 -13.06 -16.55 11.25
CA LYS A 196 -13.37 -16.51 9.80
C LYS A 196 -14.85 -16.64 9.49
N GLN A 197 -15.61 -17.36 10.30
CA GLN A 197 -17.08 -17.39 10.16
C GLN A 197 -17.69 -16.02 10.45
N ILE A 198 -17.24 -15.32 11.51
CA ILE A 198 -17.70 -13.97 11.86
C ILE A 198 -17.34 -12.99 10.74
N GLU A 199 -16.09 -12.97 10.30
CA GLU A 199 -15.62 -12.14 9.19
C GLU A 199 -16.47 -12.34 7.91
N LYS A 200 -16.72 -13.59 7.54
CA LYS A 200 -17.54 -13.93 6.36
C LYS A 200 -18.97 -13.42 6.46
N GLN A 201 -19.59 -13.51 7.64
CA GLN A 201 -20.96 -13.05 7.86
C GLN A 201 -21.03 -11.51 7.89
N LEU A 202 -20.07 -10.86 8.50
CA LEU A 202 -20.01 -9.41 8.63
C LEU A 202 -19.49 -8.70 7.38
N LYS A 203 -18.75 -9.41 6.51
CA LYS A 203 -18.12 -8.91 5.28
C LYS A 203 -17.09 -7.79 5.50
N PHE A 204 -16.49 -7.75 6.66
CA PHE A 204 -15.37 -6.88 7.00
C PHE A 204 -14.44 -7.55 8.02
N PRO A 205 -13.17 -7.11 8.13
CA PRO A 205 -12.22 -7.69 9.07
C PRO A 205 -12.57 -7.34 10.51
N VAL A 206 -12.38 -8.31 11.40
CA VAL A 206 -12.76 -8.22 12.80
C VAL A 206 -11.59 -8.41 13.74
N ASP A 207 -11.65 -7.68 14.84
CA ASP A 207 -10.85 -7.79 16.06
C ASP A 207 -11.75 -8.43 17.13
N ILE A 208 -11.33 -9.57 17.66
CA ILE A 208 -12.12 -10.38 18.60
C ILE A 208 -11.32 -10.59 19.86
N GLU A 209 -11.88 -10.17 21.00
CA GLU A 209 -11.39 -10.56 22.31
C GLU A 209 -12.01 -11.90 22.70
N TRP A 210 -11.20 -12.80 23.22
CA TRP A 210 -11.61 -14.15 23.57
C TRP A 210 -10.96 -14.63 24.86
N CYS A 211 -11.58 -15.63 25.50
CA CYS A 211 -11.00 -16.31 26.63
C CYS A 211 -11.37 -17.80 26.65
N VAL A 212 -10.56 -18.61 27.30
CA VAL A 212 -10.80 -20.01 27.56
C VAL A 212 -11.10 -20.19 29.04
N ASP A 213 -12.30 -20.67 29.35
CA ASP A 213 -12.72 -20.94 30.73
C ASP A 213 -11.82 -21.99 31.36
N LYS A 214 -11.24 -21.67 32.50
CA LYS A 214 -10.32 -22.51 33.26
C LYS A 214 -10.95 -23.83 33.76
N LYS A 215 -12.27 -23.83 34.02
CA LYS A 215 -12.98 -24.98 34.57
C LYS A 215 -13.49 -25.92 33.47
N THR A 216 -14.05 -25.37 32.44
CA THR A 216 -14.72 -26.13 31.37
C THR A 216 -13.88 -26.31 30.11
N ASN A 217 -12.80 -25.57 29.99
CA ASN A 217 -11.93 -25.49 28.80
C ASN A 217 -12.70 -25.07 27.53
N LYS A 218 -13.82 -24.33 27.69
CA LYS A 218 -14.62 -23.81 26.59
C LYS A 218 -14.10 -22.44 26.15
N LEU A 219 -14.11 -22.22 24.85
CA LEU A 219 -13.80 -20.93 24.25
C LEU A 219 -15.02 -20.00 24.30
N PHE A 220 -14.81 -18.77 24.75
CA PHE A 220 -15.80 -17.70 24.76
C PHE A 220 -15.29 -16.49 24.01
N ILE A 221 -16.19 -15.84 23.27
CA ILE A 221 -15.94 -14.53 22.68
C ILE A 221 -16.49 -13.48 23.63
N VAL A 222 -15.63 -12.58 24.08
CA VAL A 222 -15.98 -11.55 25.06
C VAL A 222 -16.24 -10.19 24.47
N GLN A 223 -15.71 -9.93 23.28
CA GLN A 223 -15.97 -8.73 22.48
C GLN A 223 -15.63 -8.98 20.99
N CYS A 224 -16.33 -8.28 20.10
CA CYS A 224 -16.00 -8.22 18.67
C CYS A 224 -16.17 -6.79 18.18
N ARG A 225 -15.29 -6.35 17.30
CA ARG A 225 -15.38 -5.05 16.65
C ARG A 225 -14.71 -5.08 15.26
N PRO A 226 -15.04 -4.13 14.37
CA PRO A 226 -14.30 -3.94 13.11
C PRO A 226 -12.86 -3.56 13.38
N ILE A 227 -11.93 -4.03 12.52
CA ILE A 227 -10.55 -3.56 12.52
C ILE A 227 -10.51 -2.18 11.84
N THR A 228 -10.53 -1.13 12.63
CA THR A 228 -10.60 0.25 12.12
C THR A 228 -9.25 0.83 11.70
N ASN A 229 -8.14 0.20 12.11
CA ASN A 229 -6.79 0.61 11.68
C ASN A 229 -6.56 0.42 10.17
N LEU A 230 -7.36 -0.43 9.53
CA LEU A 230 -7.30 -0.64 8.08
C LEU A 230 -7.98 0.48 7.28
N ARG A 231 -8.51 1.51 7.95
CA ARG A 231 -9.14 2.71 7.39
C ARG A 231 -9.87 2.46 6.07
N PHE A 232 -11.15 2.08 6.18
CA PHE A 232 -11.99 1.91 5.00
C PHE A 232 -12.36 3.29 4.44
N PHE A 233 -12.08 3.46 3.15
CA PHE A 233 -12.49 4.66 2.43
C PHE A 233 -13.88 4.44 1.84
N LYS A 234 -14.62 5.55 1.70
CA LYS A 234 -15.80 5.54 0.82
C LYS A 234 -15.33 5.33 -0.61
N SER A 235 -16.04 4.49 -1.36
CA SER A 235 -15.74 4.29 -2.79
C SER A 235 -16.03 5.57 -3.56
N GLU A 236 -15.00 6.13 -4.21
CA GLU A 236 -15.09 7.35 -5.01
C GLU A 236 -13.92 7.50 -5.99
N LEU A 237 -14.11 8.31 -7.02
CA LEU A 237 -13.07 8.78 -7.93
C LEU A 237 -12.69 10.22 -7.58
N ILE A 238 -11.39 10.47 -7.39
CA ILE A 238 -10.87 11.78 -7.00
C ILE A 238 -9.77 12.21 -7.98
N LYS A 239 -9.90 13.36 -8.62
CA LYS A 239 -8.80 13.93 -9.39
C LYS A 239 -7.68 14.38 -8.44
N VAL A 240 -6.43 13.99 -8.75
CA VAL A 240 -5.26 14.29 -7.91
C VAL A 240 -4.77 15.71 -8.20
N GLU A 241 -5.27 16.66 -7.46
CA GLU A 241 -4.89 18.07 -7.53
C GLU A 241 -5.07 18.74 -6.17
N ILE A 242 -4.44 19.90 -5.98
CA ILE A 242 -4.44 20.60 -4.69
C ILE A 242 -5.84 20.99 -4.21
N ASN A 243 -6.76 21.26 -5.13
CA ASN A 243 -8.14 21.63 -4.80
C ASN A 243 -8.95 20.46 -4.21
N ASN A 244 -8.49 19.23 -4.39
CA ASN A 244 -9.11 18.01 -3.86
C ASN A 244 -8.34 17.42 -2.66
N LEU A 245 -7.37 18.16 -2.11
CA LEU A 245 -6.49 17.66 -1.05
C LEU A 245 -7.25 17.10 0.15
N ASP A 246 -8.32 17.78 0.56
CA ASP A 246 -9.13 17.37 1.72
C ASP A 246 -9.87 16.03 1.52
N ARG A 247 -10.11 15.66 0.26
CA ARG A 247 -10.76 14.39 -0.11
C ARG A 247 -9.78 13.24 -0.20
N ILE A 248 -8.48 13.52 -0.44
CA ILE A 248 -7.45 12.50 -0.54
C ILE A 248 -6.98 12.11 0.86
N PRO A 249 -7.13 10.83 1.27
CA PRO A 249 -6.69 10.39 2.59
C PRO A 249 -5.20 10.69 2.82
N GLN A 250 -4.86 11.12 4.05
CA GLN A 250 -3.49 11.57 4.39
C GLN A 250 -2.41 10.53 4.10
N GLU A 251 -2.73 9.24 4.28
CA GLU A 251 -1.82 8.14 3.99
C GLU A 251 -1.54 8.04 2.48
N ILE A 252 -2.54 8.26 1.65
CA ILE A 252 -2.42 8.21 0.18
C ILE A 252 -1.67 9.44 -0.33
N GLN A 253 -1.81 10.59 0.32
CA GLN A 253 -1.03 11.79 -0.03
C GLN A 253 0.50 11.58 0.07
N LYS A 254 0.95 10.62 0.88
CA LYS A 254 2.37 10.27 1.04
C LYS A 254 2.91 9.39 -0.09
N ASN A 255 2.04 8.79 -0.90
CA ASN A 255 2.48 8.01 -2.06
C ASN A 255 3.19 8.91 -3.06
N ASP A 256 4.33 8.46 -3.60
CA ASP A 256 5.19 9.28 -4.45
C ASP A 256 4.46 9.80 -5.69
N LYS A 257 3.61 9.00 -6.32
CA LYS A 257 2.84 9.41 -7.50
C LYS A 257 1.77 10.46 -7.19
N VAL A 258 1.16 10.37 -6.01
CA VAL A 258 0.19 11.36 -5.52
C VAL A 258 0.92 12.63 -5.08
N LYS A 259 1.97 12.49 -4.26
CA LYS A 259 2.81 13.58 -3.76
C LYS A 259 3.39 14.43 -4.91
N LEU A 260 3.88 13.77 -5.96
CA LEU A 260 4.38 14.44 -7.17
C LEU A 260 3.33 15.39 -7.75
N ARG A 261 2.11 14.93 -7.96
CA ARG A 261 1.04 15.71 -8.59
C ARG A 261 0.55 16.85 -7.72
N LEU A 262 0.41 16.59 -6.42
CA LEU A 262 0.07 17.64 -5.46
C LEU A 262 1.17 18.71 -5.41
N THR A 263 2.44 18.31 -5.44
CA THR A 263 3.58 19.22 -5.45
C THR A 263 3.65 20.01 -6.77
N ALA A 264 3.42 19.34 -7.90
CA ALA A 264 3.35 20.01 -9.20
C ALA A 264 2.22 21.04 -9.25
N SER A 265 1.03 20.68 -8.81
CA SER A 265 -0.14 21.58 -8.73
C SER A 265 0.14 22.80 -7.85
N ASN A 266 0.76 22.61 -6.69
CA ASN A 266 1.12 23.69 -5.78
C ASN A 266 2.16 24.65 -6.38
N ASN A 267 3.09 24.15 -7.20
CA ASN A 267 4.10 24.94 -7.89
C ASN A 267 3.65 25.46 -9.28
N LYS A 268 2.39 25.23 -9.67
CA LYS A 268 1.83 25.58 -10.99
C LYS A 268 2.60 24.97 -12.16
N VAL A 269 3.19 23.80 -11.97
CA VAL A 269 3.86 23.02 -13.00
C VAL A 269 2.86 22.03 -13.58
N LEU A 270 2.77 21.99 -14.91
CA LEU A 270 1.87 21.05 -15.59
C LEU A 270 2.33 19.62 -15.40
N THR A 271 1.38 18.72 -15.20
CA THR A 271 1.58 17.27 -15.17
C THR A 271 0.42 16.58 -15.87
N THR A 272 0.58 15.32 -16.25
CA THR A 272 -0.54 14.54 -16.77
C THR A 272 -1.62 14.39 -15.71
N ASN A 273 -2.89 14.42 -16.11
CA ASN A 273 -3.99 14.20 -15.19
C ASN A 273 -3.85 12.84 -14.50
N ALA A 274 -4.19 12.80 -13.23
CA ALA A 274 -4.27 11.56 -12.48
C ALA A 274 -5.53 11.54 -11.60
N PHE A 275 -6.07 10.36 -11.44
CA PHE A 275 -7.26 10.12 -10.64
C PHE A 275 -6.99 8.97 -9.68
N LEU A 276 -7.48 9.09 -8.45
CA LEU A 276 -7.51 8.03 -7.47
C LEU A 276 -8.90 7.39 -7.48
N MET A 277 -8.96 6.12 -7.73
CA MET A 277 -10.15 5.32 -7.55
C MET A 277 -10.02 4.57 -6.22
N LEU A 278 -10.84 4.98 -5.25
CA LEU A 278 -10.98 4.31 -3.96
C LEU A 278 -12.14 3.35 -4.06
N VAL A 279 -11.94 2.08 -3.75
CA VAL A 279 -12.99 1.06 -3.78
C VAL A 279 -12.88 0.18 -2.54
N ASN A 280 -13.96 0.02 -1.80
CA ASN A 280 -14.07 -0.97 -0.75
C ASN A 280 -14.72 -2.27 -1.23
N TYR A 281 -14.43 -3.38 -0.56
CA TYR A 281 -14.91 -4.69 -0.95
C TYR A 281 -16.44 -4.83 -0.91
N GLU A 282 -17.10 -4.13 0.02
CA GLU A 282 -18.55 -4.18 0.18
C GLU A 282 -19.25 -3.53 -1.02
N ASP A 283 -18.79 -2.38 -1.47
CA ASP A 283 -19.32 -1.70 -2.65
C ASP A 283 -19.02 -2.50 -3.92
N TYR A 284 -17.81 -3.07 -4.03
CA TYR A 284 -17.44 -3.97 -5.13
C TYR A 284 -18.39 -5.17 -5.27
N GLN A 285 -18.93 -5.68 -4.16
CA GLN A 285 -19.89 -6.81 -4.18
C GLN A 285 -21.33 -6.40 -4.52
N LYS A 286 -21.70 -5.14 -4.33
CA LYS A 286 -23.09 -4.66 -4.46
C LYS A 286 -23.39 -3.99 -5.80
N ILE A 287 -22.40 -3.42 -6.43
CA ILE A 287 -22.53 -2.56 -7.61
C ILE A 287 -21.98 -3.31 -8.83
N ASP A 288 -22.56 -3.10 -10.02
CA ASP A 288 -21.86 -3.41 -11.27
C ASP A 288 -20.70 -2.42 -11.44
N ILE A 289 -19.56 -2.84 -10.92
CA ILE A 289 -18.36 -1.98 -10.84
C ILE A 289 -17.86 -1.57 -12.23
N LEU A 290 -18.07 -2.42 -13.25
CA LEU A 290 -17.71 -2.11 -14.63
C LEU A 290 -18.54 -0.96 -15.18
N GLU A 291 -19.84 -0.98 -14.95
CA GLU A 291 -20.75 0.08 -15.40
C GLU A 291 -20.40 1.40 -14.70
N GLU A 292 -20.18 1.37 -13.39
CA GLU A 292 -19.80 2.54 -12.62
C GLU A 292 -18.46 3.13 -13.08
N ILE A 293 -17.44 2.28 -13.30
CA ILE A 293 -16.12 2.71 -13.81
C ILE A 293 -16.28 3.33 -15.20
N ASN A 294 -17.04 2.71 -16.11
CA ASN A 294 -17.28 3.23 -17.44
C ASN A 294 -17.97 4.60 -17.41
N ASN A 295 -18.96 4.77 -16.54
CA ASN A 295 -19.65 6.04 -16.36
C ASN A 295 -18.67 7.12 -15.88
N GLN A 296 -17.84 6.82 -14.90
CA GLN A 296 -16.87 7.78 -14.37
C GLN A 296 -15.77 8.13 -15.38
N ILE A 297 -15.26 7.15 -16.14
CA ILE A 297 -14.32 7.37 -17.23
C ILE A 297 -14.93 8.30 -18.29
N SER A 298 -16.15 8.04 -18.69
CA SER A 298 -16.87 8.83 -19.71
C SER A 298 -17.16 10.25 -19.23
N GLN A 299 -17.62 10.42 -17.98
CA GLN A 299 -17.89 11.74 -17.39
C GLN A 299 -16.63 12.60 -17.29
N ASN A 300 -15.48 12.01 -17.04
CA ASN A 300 -14.20 12.70 -16.94
C ASN A 300 -13.47 12.79 -18.29
N GLN A 301 -14.05 12.29 -19.38
CA GLN A 301 -13.47 12.29 -20.73
C GLN A 301 -12.07 11.63 -20.79
N LEU A 302 -11.87 10.57 -20.01
CA LEU A 302 -10.59 9.86 -19.94
C LEU A 302 -10.47 8.91 -21.12
N ASN A 303 -9.55 9.18 -22.03
CA ASN A 303 -9.43 8.42 -23.28
C ASN A 303 -8.40 7.30 -23.20
N LEU A 304 -7.24 7.57 -22.59
CA LEU A 304 -6.12 6.66 -22.55
C LEU A 304 -5.38 6.80 -21.22
N GLY A 305 -4.97 5.69 -20.62
CA GLY A 305 -4.35 5.81 -19.32
C GLY A 305 -3.44 4.66 -18.93
N TYR A 306 -2.70 4.92 -17.88
CA TYR A 306 -1.84 4.00 -17.17
C TYR A 306 -2.36 3.83 -15.75
N CYS A 307 -2.56 2.60 -15.32
CA CYS A 307 -3.12 2.29 -14.01
C CYS A 307 -2.09 1.61 -13.10
N GLU A 308 -2.04 2.04 -11.86
CA GLU A 308 -1.30 1.37 -10.78
C GLU A 308 -2.20 1.08 -9.61
N VAL A 309 -2.13 -0.13 -9.05
CA VAL A 309 -2.75 -0.43 -7.76
C VAL A 309 -1.84 0.02 -6.64
N LEU A 310 -2.30 0.96 -5.85
CA LEU A 310 -1.66 1.37 -4.61
C LEU A 310 -2.19 0.47 -3.48
N ILE A 311 -1.59 -0.70 -3.32
CA ILE A 311 -2.02 -1.65 -2.29
C ILE A 311 -1.36 -1.26 -0.98
N LYS A 312 -2.17 -1.14 0.04
CA LYS A 312 -1.95 -0.85 1.46
C LYS A 312 -2.02 0.63 1.81
N PRO A 313 -3.06 1.00 2.55
CA PRO A 313 -3.10 2.31 3.22
C PRO A 313 -1.97 2.48 4.24
N SER A 314 -1.46 1.37 4.81
CA SER A 314 -0.33 1.38 5.74
C SER A 314 1.03 1.14 5.09
N ILE A 315 1.08 0.65 3.84
CA ILE A 315 2.31 0.36 3.12
C ILE A 315 2.14 0.79 1.66
N LEU A 316 2.33 2.07 1.43
CA LEU A 316 2.19 2.72 0.13
C LEU A 316 3.28 2.33 -0.90
N ASN A 317 4.23 1.48 -0.51
CA ASN A 317 5.30 0.94 -1.35
C ASN A 317 5.04 -0.51 -1.79
N GLY A 318 3.79 -0.93 -1.81
CA GLY A 318 3.43 -2.31 -2.15
C GLY A 318 3.45 -2.58 -3.64
N GLY A 319 3.79 -3.80 -3.96
CA GLY A 319 3.90 -4.38 -5.29
C GLY A 319 2.80 -3.93 -6.25
N VAL A 320 3.23 -3.49 -7.37
CA VAL A 320 2.45 -2.72 -8.31
C VAL A 320 1.99 -3.66 -9.40
N LEU A 321 0.68 -3.84 -9.52
CA LEU A 321 0.11 -4.25 -10.78
C LEU A 321 0.08 -3.02 -11.67
N ARG A 322 0.93 -3.00 -12.69
CA ARG A 322 0.96 -1.94 -13.69
C ARG A 322 0.27 -2.43 -14.93
N MET A 323 -0.72 -1.68 -15.38
CA MET A 323 -1.43 -2.01 -16.60
C MET A 323 -1.54 -0.80 -17.51
N PHE A 324 -1.21 -0.96 -18.77
CA PHE A 324 -1.46 0.03 -19.80
C PHE A 324 -2.86 -0.16 -20.35
N SER A 325 -3.57 0.93 -20.56
CA SER A 325 -4.91 0.89 -21.08
C SER A 325 -4.90 0.74 -22.59
N ALA A 326 -5.90 0.05 -23.09
CA ALA A 326 -6.21 0.00 -24.51
C ALA A 326 -6.97 1.26 -24.96
N ASN A 327 -7.14 1.40 -26.27
CA ASN A 327 -7.72 2.57 -26.96
C ASN A 327 -9.21 2.81 -26.76
N SER A 328 -9.87 2.13 -25.82
CA SER A 328 -11.29 2.32 -25.54
C SER A 328 -11.58 2.39 -24.05
N ASN A 329 -12.62 3.14 -23.67
CA ASN A 329 -13.07 3.24 -22.28
C ASN A 329 -13.41 1.86 -21.70
N ASN A 330 -14.00 0.96 -22.49
CA ASN A 330 -14.34 -0.40 -22.06
C ASN A 330 -13.10 -1.20 -21.69
N SER A 331 -12.04 -1.13 -22.48
CA SER A 331 -10.77 -1.82 -22.17
C SER A 331 -10.14 -1.30 -20.88
N LEU A 332 -10.22 0.00 -20.62
CA LEU A 332 -9.72 0.59 -19.37
C LEU A 332 -10.52 0.07 -18.18
N ALA A 333 -11.86 0.08 -18.27
CA ALA A 333 -12.73 -0.43 -17.22
C ALA A 333 -12.52 -1.93 -16.96
N GLU A 334 -12.36 -2.73 -18.01
CA GLU A 334 -12.05 -4.15 -17.90
C GLU A 334 -10.72 -4.39 -17.17
N ARG A 335 -9.68 -3.62 -17.50
CA ARG A 335 -8.37 -3.71 -16.83
C ARG A 335 -8.45 -3.30 -15.37
N ILE A 336 -9.15 -2.22 -15.05
CA ILE A 336 -9.35 -1.78 -13.66
C ILE A 336 -10.12 -2.88 -12.89
N ASN A 337 -11.15 -3.47 -13.47
CA ASN A 337 -11.90 -4.55 -12.83
C ASN A 337 -11.05 -5.80 -12.58
N GLU A 338 -10.18 -6.16 -13.51
CA GLU A 338 -9.21 -7.24 -13.34
C GLU A 338 -8.26 -6.96 -12.16
N MET A 339 -7.72 -5.74 -12.08
CA MET A 339 -6.89 -5.28 -10.96
C MET A 339 -7.65 -5.35 -9.63
N LEU A 340 -8.92 -4.94 -9.61
CA LEU A 340 -9.76 -5.02 -8.42
C LEU A 340 -9.98 -6.46 -7.99
N LYS A 341 -10.28 -7.38 -8.92
CA LYS A 341 -10.43 -8.81 -8.61
C LYS A 341 -9.19 -9.37 -7.90
N ILE A 342 -8.01 -9.19 -8.50
CA ILE A 342 -6.74 -9.66 -7.93
C ILE A 342 -6.48 -9.02 -6.57
N THR A 343 -6.74 -7.71 -6.44
CA THR A 343 -6.53 -7.00 -5.19
C THR A 343 -7.45 -7.52 -4.09
N PHE A 344 -8.72 -7.74 -4.38
CA PHE A 344 -9.71 -8.22 -3.43
C PHE A 344 -9.57 -9.68 -3.03
N GLU A 345 -8.73 -10.46 -3.69
CA GLU A 345 -8.31 -11.77 -3.19
C GLU A 345 -7.52 -11.67 -1.88
N LYS A 346 -6.75 -10.57 -1.73
CA LYS A 346 -5.83 -10.39 -0.58
C LYS A 346 -6.24 -9.27 0.38
N TYR A 347 -7.01 -8.27 -0.08
CA TYR A 347 -7.28 -7.05 0.67
C TYR A 347 -8.78 -6.72 0.70
N TRP A 348 -9.19 -5.86 1.64
CA TRP A 348 -10.57 -5.42 1.81
C TRP A 348 -10.89 -4.11 1.10
N GLN A 349 -9.87 -3.44 0.61
CA GLN A 349 -10.00 -2.20 -0.14
C GLN A 349 -8.92 -2.14 -1.21
N ALA A 350 -9.20 -1.43 -2.26
CA ALA A 350 -8.28 -1.14 -3.34
C ALA A 350 -8.15 0.36 -3.53
N VAL A 351 -6.94 0.81 -3.79
CA VAL A 351 -6.65 2.16 -4.23
C VAL A 351 -5.92 2.03 -5.56
N ILE A 352 -6.53 2.53 -6.61
CA ILE A 352 -5.95 2.54 -7.95
C ILE A 352 -5.65 3.98 -8.31
N ILE A 353 -4.40 4.28 -8.67
CA ILE A 353 -4.08 5.52 -9.33
C ILE A 353 -4.13 5.30 -10.84
N PHE A 354 -4.83 6.17 -11.50
CA PHE A 354 -4.98 6.18 -12.93
C PHE A 354 -4.35 7.46 -13.49
N HIS A 355 -3.46 7.32 -14.47
CA HIS A 355 -2.78 8.42 -15.13
C HIS A 355 -3.25 8.52 -16.57
N GLU A 356 -3.68 9.70 -16.98
CA GLU A 356 -3.95 9.97 -18.38
C GLU A 356 -2.62 10.03 -19.15
N LEU A 357 -2.57 9.36 -20.29
CA LEU A 357 -1.43 9.39 -21.19
C LEU A 357 -1.63 10.51 -22.21
N TYR A 358 -0.62 11.35 -22.35
CA TYR A 358 -0.59 12.42 -23.33
C TYR A 358 0.27 12.00 -24.52
N ASP A 359 -0.10 12.48 -25.69
CA ASP A 359 0.75 12.38 -26.87
C ASP A 359 1.92 13.37 -26.72
N LEU A 360 3.05 12.84 -26.32
CA LEU A 360 4.26 13.60 -26.06
C LEU A 360 5.22 13.51 -27.23
N HIS A 361 5.65 14.65 -27.71
CA HIS A 361 6.59 14.74 -28.83
C HIS A 361 8.01 14.38 -28.43
N TYR A 362 8.42 14.81 -27.24
CA TYR A 362 9.70 14.45 -26.63
C TYR A 362 9.48 13.99 -25.20
N MET A 363 10.34 13.12 -24.74
CA MET A 363 10.53 12.85 -23.32
C MET A 363 11.99 13.03 -22.94
N GLY A 364 12.24 13.43 -21.70
CA GLY A 364 13.60 13.67 -21.23
C GLY A 364 13.74 13.57 -19.74
N ILE A 365 15.00 13.63 -19.34
CA ILE A 365 15.41 13.66 -17.94
C ILE A 365 16.31 14.89 -17.76
N ILE A 366 16.14 15.60 -16.66
CA ILE A 366 16.97 16.75 -16.30
C ILE A 366 17.45 16.64 -14.86
N LYS A 367 18.72 16.93 -14.63
CA LYS A 367 19.35 17.04 -13.31
C LYS A 367 20.29 18.24 -13.29
N LYS A 368 20.33 18.92 -12.14
CA LYS A 368 21.35 19.93 -11.86
C LYS A 368 22.62 19.26 -11.33
N ILE A 369 23.75 19.59 -11.96
CA ILE A 369 25.07 19.10 -11.56
C ILE A 369 25.93 20.34 -11.31
N ASN A 370 26.24 20.62 -10.06
CA ASN A 370 26.89 21.87 -9.62
C ASN A 370 26.11 23.11 -10.10
N SER A 371 26.72 23.91 -10.97
CA SER A 371 26.09 25.10 -11.60
C SER A 371 25.41 24.80 -12.93
N ASN A 372 25.58 23.60 -13.50
CA ASN A 372 25.13 23.22 -14.83
C ASN A 372 23.90 22.30 -14.76
N TYR A 373 23.22 22.18 -15.88
CA TYR A 373 22.08 21.28 -16.09
C TYR A 373 22.44 20.21 -17.11
N LEU A 374 22.31 18.95 -16.72
CA LEU A 374 22.38 17.83 -17.63
C LEU A 374 20.98 17.49 -18.10
N ILE A 375 20.74 17.47 -19.39
CA ILE A 375 19.44 17.16 -20.01
C ILE A 375 19.67 16.03 -21.01
N GLU A 376 18.93 14.94 -20.86
CA GLU A 376 18.87 13.83 -21.80
C GLU A 376 17.47 13.78 -22.40
N VAL A 377 17.33 13.64 -23.71
CA VAL A 377 16.04 13.70 -24.39
C VAL A 377 15.94 12.74 -25.56
N SER A 378 14.77 12.10 -25.70
CA SER A 378 14.41 11.21 -26.81
C SER A 378 13.12 11.68 -27.47
N TYR A 379 12.92 11.31 -28.73
CA TYR A 379 11.66 11.51 -29.44
C TYR A 379 10.66 10.40 -29.09
N GLY A 380 9.38 10.76 -28.99
CA GLY A 380 8.26 9.86 -28.69
C GLY A 380 7.72 9.96 -27.28
N GLY A 381 6.55 9.39 -27.08
CA GLY A 381 5.77 9.51 -25.84
C GLY A 381 6.23 8.61 -24.69
N PHE A 382 7.16 7.71 -24.90
CA PHE A 382 7.69 6.80 -23.91
C PHE A 382 9.21 6.85 -23.88
N ILE A 383 9.77 7.38 -22.82
CA ILE A 383 11.12 7.01 -22.45
C ILE A 383 11.03 5.72 -21.65
N GLN A 384 11.61 4.72 -22.21
CA GLN A 384 12.03 3.62 -21.39
C GLN A 384 13.46 3.90 -20.96
N LYS A 385 13.57 4.27 -19.71
CA LYS A 385 14.81 4.62 -19.04
C LYS A 385 15.90 3.63 -19.39
N GLY A 386 16.84 4.08 -20.21
CA GLY A 386 17.98 3.29 -20.62
C GLY A 386 17.86 2.47 -21.91
N ILE A 387 16.80 2.59 -22.72
CA ILE A 387 16.62 1.77 -23.93
C ILE A 387 16.67 2.57 -25.22
N THR A 388 16.04 3.75 -25.24
CA THR A 388 16.07 4.60 -26.44
C THR A 388 17.39 5.34 -26.56
N GLU A 389 17.85 5.57 -27.79
CA GLU A 389 18.90 6.55 -28.08
C GLU A 389 18.41 7.93 -27.62
N PHE A 390 19.30 8.74 -27.08
CA PHE A 390 18.99 10.06 -26.55
C PHE A 390 20.02 11.09 -26.99
N SER A 391 19.59 12.34 -27.13
CA SER A 391 20.49 13.47 -27.24
C SER A 391 20.76 14.07 -25.88
N GLN A 392 21.98 14.47 -25.62
CA GLN A 392 22.43 14.99 -24.33
C GLN A 392 22.91 16.42 -24.46
N TYR A 393 22.51 17.26 -23.51
CA TYR A 393 22.89 18.67 -23.44
C TYR A 393 23.43 18.99 -22.04
N ILE A 394 24.58 19.66 -22.00
CA ILE A 394 25.09 20.30 -20.79
C ILE A 394 24.88 21.80 -20.96
N VAL A 395 24.03 22.37 -20.11
CA VAL A 395 23.62 23.77 -20.14
C VAL A 395 24.14 24.46 -18.89
N ASN A 396 24.83 25.59 -19.02
CA ASN A 396 25.42 26.31 -17.89
C ASN A 396 24.39 27.18 -17.12
N ALA A 397 24.85 27.81 -16.05
CA ALA A 397 24.02 28.69 -15.23
C ALA A 397 23.45 29.90 -16.00
N GLU A 398 24.11 30.32 -17.08
CA GLU A 398 23.64 31.40 -17.97
C GLU A 398 22.67 30.92 -19.04
N LEU A 399 22.25 29.62 -18.96
CA LEU A 399 21.33 28.93 -19.87
C LEU A 399 21.88 28.79 -21.31
N LYS A 400 23.18 28.73 -21.46
CA LYS A 400 23.87 28.45 -22.73
C LYS A 400 24.36 27.00 -22.80
N ILE A 401 24.32 26.44 -23.99
CA ILE A 401 24.84 25.09 -24.23
C ILE A 401 26.37 25.13 -24.16
N GLU A 402 26.96 24.39 -23.22
CA GLU A 402 28.40 24.19 -23.13
C GLU A 402 28.87 22.96 -23.89
N ASN A 403 28.07 21.91 -23.88
CA ASN A 403 28.34 20.67 -24.58
C ASN A 403 27.06 20.02 -25.06
N LYS A 404 27.12 19.32 -26.17
CA LYS A 404 26.00 18.52 -26.70
C LYS A 404 26.47 17.29 -27.42
N SER A 405 25.75 16.20 -27.27
CA SER A 405 25.87 14.98 -28.05
C SER A 405 24.49 14.69 -28.64
N GLU A 406 24.38 14.76 -29.96
CA GLU A 406 23.11 14.58 -30.67
C GLU A 406 23.19 13.29 -31.49
N LEU A 407 22.43 12.29 -31.08
CA LEU A 407 22.37 10.99 -31.74
C LEU A 407 21.17 10.90 -32.68
N VAL A 408 21.29 10.02 -33.65
CA VAL A 408 20.18 9.66 -34.55
C VAL A 408 19.41 8.53 -33.88
N GLN A 409 18.20 8.81 -33.46
CA GLN A 409 17.31 7.83 -32.86
C GLN A 409 16.74 6.91 -33.96
N LYS A 410 16.85 5.61 -33.78
CA LYS A 410 16.43 4.59 -34.76
C LYS A 410 15.01 4.10 -34.52
N PHE A 411 14.56 4.11 -33.26
CA PHE A 411 13.25 3.65 -32.87
C PHE A 411 12.59 4.65 -31.91
N ALA A 412 11.29 4.86 -32.07
CA ALA A 412 10.43 5.49 -31.08
C ALA A 412 9.44 4.46 -30.59
N TYR A 413 8.93 4.66 -29.37
CA TYR A 413 7.89 3.81 -28.82
C TYR A 413 6.57 4.59 -28.85
N GLU A 414 5.59 4.01 -29.50
CA GLU A 414 4.25 4.57 -29.65
C GLU A 414 3.21 3.58 -29.08
N ILE A 415 2.06 4.09 -28.69
CA ILE A 415 0.94 3.24 -28.28
C ILE A 415 0.05 3.04 -29.50
N ASP A 416 -0.01 1.80 -29.98
CA ASP A 416 -0.99 1.40 -30.97
C ASP A 416 -1.88 0.28 -30.41
N ASN A 417 -3.21 0.48 -30.51
CA ASN A 417 -4.22 -0.47 -30.01
C ASN A 417 -3.97 -0.98 -28.57
N GLY A 418 -3.48 -0.10 -27.68
CA GLY A 418 -3.18 -0.42 -26.28
C GLY A 418 -1.91 -1.24 -26.06
N LYS A 419 -1.10 -1.41 -27.08
CA LYS A 419 0.22 -2.00 -27.01
C LYS A 419 1.27 -0.93 -27.28
N ILE A 420 2.40 -1.04 -26.59
CA ILE A 420 3.57 -0.22 -26.89
C ILE A 420 4.34 -0.95 -28.00
N GLU A 421 4.47 -0.30 -29.15
CA GLU A 421 5.17 -0.84 -30.30
C GLU A 421 6.41 0.00 -30.62
N ALA A 422 7.48 -0.65 -30.99
CA ALA A 422 8.69 0.01 -31.49
C ALA A 422 8.47 0.41 -32.96
N VAL A 423 8.40 1.71 -33.23
CA VAL A 423 8.24 2.24 -34.57
C VAL A 423 9.61 2.68 -35.08
N PRO A 424 10.10 2.16 -36.25
CA PRO A 424 11.33 2.61 -36.81
C PRO A 424 11.26 4.09 -37.19
N ILE A 425 12.23 4.86 -36.70
CA ILE A 425 12.42 6.26 -37.07
C ILE A 425 13.88 6.46 -37.49
N ASN A 426 14.17 7.52 -38.18
CA ASN A 426 15.55 7.93 -38.48
C ASN A 426 15.63 9.44 -38.25
N LYS A 427 15.62 9.82 -36.95
CA LYS A 427 15.43 11.19 -36.56
C LYS A 427 16.54 11.66 -35.64
N LYS A 428 17.22 12.74 -36.05
CA LYS A 428 18.12 13.48 -35.20
C LYS A 428 17.31 14.36 -34.26
N ILE A 429 17.58 14.30 -32.95
CA ILE A 429 16.89 15.09 -31.95
C ILE A 429 17.73 16.32 -31.68
N GLU A 430 17.19 17.48 -32.04
CA GLU A 430 17.80 18.78 -31.80
C GLU A 430 16.83 19.68 -31.02
N LEU A 431 17.22 20.08 -29.83
CA LEU A 431 16.47 21.05 -29.04
C LEU A 431 17.09 22.45 -29.23
N SER A 432 16.25 23.44 -29.46
CA SER A 432 16.67 24.84 -29.47
C SER A 432 17.04 25.33 -28.06
N GLU A 433 17.94 26.30 -27.98
CA GLU A 433 18.28 26.96 -26.70
C GLU A 433 17.03 27.50 -25.99
N ILE A 434 16.07 28.06 -26.74
CA ILE A 434 14.80 28.56 -26.19
C ILE A 434 14.01 27.45 -25.50
N LEU A 435 13.98 26.25 -26.09
CA LEU A 435 13.25 25.11 -25.49
C LEU A 435 13.98 24.57 -24.27
N LEU A 436 15.31 24.46 -24.32
CA LEU A 436 16.14 24.08 -23.17
C LEU A 436 15.96 25.04 -21.99
N GLU A 437 16.00 26.35 -22.27
CA GLU A 437 15.71 27.37 -21.26
C GLU A 437 14.31 27.22 -20.66
N ARG A 438 13.28 26.98 -21.51
CA ARG A 438 11.90 26.75 -21.06
C ARG A 438 11.81 25.54 -20.14
N ILE A 439 12.44 24.41 -20.48
CA ILE A 439 12.49 23.20 -19.67
C ILE A 439 13.10 23.50 -18.30
N ILE A 440 14.28 24.13 -18.28
CA ILE A 440 15.00 24.46 -17.04
C ILE A 440 14.13 25.37 -16.14
N LYS A 441 13.58 26.44 -16.71
CA LYS A 441 12.73 27.39 -15.96
C LYS A 441 11.48 26.73 -15.40
N THR A 442 10.83 25.87 -16.18
CA THR A 442 9.61 25.16 -15.76
C THR A 442 9.88 24.27 -14.56
N PHE A 443 10.97 23.53 -14.57
CA PHE A 443 11.26 22.55 -13.52
C PHE A 443 12.20 23.07 -12.41
N LYS A 444 12.60 24.33 -12.45
CA LYS A 444 13.45 24.96 -11.46
C LYS A 444 13.02 24.71 -10.00
N PRO A 445 11.71 24.78 -9.63
CA PRO A 445 11.27 24.53 -8.25
C PRO A 445 11.58 23.11 -7.71
N PHE A 446 11.83 22.16 -8.60
CA PHE A 446 12.18 20.79 -8.30
C PHE A 446 13.69 20.56 -8.39
N ILE A 447 14.31 21.05 -9.45
CA ILE A 447 15.75 20.88 -9.71
C ILE A 447 16.60 21.53 -8.61
N ASP A 448 16.19 22.69 -8.10
CA ASP A 448 16.89 23.35 -7.00
C ASP A 448 16.79 22.58 -5.66
N LYS A 449 15.92 21.56 -5.57
CA LYS A 449 15.84 20.61 -4.45
C LYS A 449 16.69 19.35 -4.66
N ASN A 450 17.58 19.36 -5.64
CA ASN A 450 18.43 18.25 -6.03
C ASN A 450 17.68 17.00 -6.51
N LEU A 451 16.51 17.22 -7.16
CA LEU A 451 15.73 16.14 -7.76
C LEU A 451 16.16 15.92 -9.21
N THR A 452 16.19 14.67 -9.62
CA THR A 452 16.25 14.28 -11.04
C THR A 452 14.84 14.22 -11.58
N ILE A 453 14.52 15.00 -12.61
CA ILE A 453 13.18 15.21 -13.13
C ILE A 453 13.00 14.48 -14.44
N GLU A 454 11.94 13.67 -14.54
CA GLU A 454 11.43 13.18 -15.81
C GLU A 454 10.38 14.12 -16.35
N PHE A 455 10.52 14.50 -17.58
CA PHE A 455 9.61 15.42 -18.23
C PHE A 455 9.17 14.92 -19.60
N GLY A 456 7.97 15.34 -19.98
CA GLY A 456 7.47 15.19 -21.36
C GLY A 456 7.24 16.56 -22.00
N ILE A 457 7.27 16.60 -23.30
CA ILE A 457 6.99 17.80 -24.08
C ILE A 457 5.90 17.48 -25.08
N SER A 458 4.73 18.10 -24.93
CA SER A 458 3.73 18.09 -25.99
C SER A 458 4.02 19.20 -27.00
N LYS A 459 3.64 18.95 -28.24
CA LYS A 459 3.75 19.92 -29.33
C LYS A 459 2.36 20.24 -29.85
N CYS A 460 1.97 21.51 -29.76
CA CYS A 460 0.76 22.03 -30.37
C CYS A 460 1.14 23.12 -31.38
N SER A 461 0.96 22.84 -32.68
CA SER A 461 1.43 23.72 -33.76
C SER A 461 2.94 24.02 -33.63
N ASN A 462 3.31 25.26 -33.28
CA ASN A 462 4.71 25.67 -33.09
C ASN A 462 5.09 25.87 -31.62
N ASP A 463 4.20 25.54 -30.67
CA ASP A 463 4.47 25.68 -29.25
C ASP A 463 4.80 24.33 -28.60
N TYR A 464 5.78 24.37 -27.71
CA TYR A 464 6.26 23.21 -26.95
C TYR A 464 5.98 23.41 -25.46
N THR A 465 5.16 22.55 -24.88
CA THR A 465 4.74 22.66 -23.48
C THR A 465 5.36 21.53 -22.65
N PRO A 466 6.22 21.84 -21.67
CA PRO A 466 6.79 20.86 -20.77
C PRO A 466 5.79 20.39 -19.69
N TYR A 467 5.78 19.08 -19.42
CA TYR A 467 5.00 18.42 -18.38
C TYR A 467 5.92 17.64 -17.44
N LEU A 468 5.69 17.74 -16.15
CA LEU A 468 6.33 16.89 -15.16
C LEU A 468 5.72 15.48 -15.22
N ILE A 469 6.53 14.48 -15.45
CA ILE A 469 6.10 13.07 -15.51
C ILE A 469 6.42 12.34 -14.21
N ASP A 470 7.69 12.44 -13.76
CA ASP A 470 8.16 11.83 -12.53
C ASP A 470 9.36 12.59 -11.96
N TYR A 471 9.76 12.26 -10.72
CA TYR A 471 11.03 12.70 -10.17
C TYR A 471 11.63 11.62 -9.28
N ILE A 472 12.96 11.65 -9.16
CA ILE A 472 13.72 10.74 -8.32
C ILE A 472 14.58 11.59 -7.40
N GLU A 473 14.57 11.27 -6.11
CA GLU A 473 15.55 11.79 -5.15
C GLU A 473 16.89 11.10 -5.45
N ASP A 474 17.81 11.82 -6.06
CA ASP A 474 19.13 11.31 -6.42
C ASP A 474 20.20 12.12 -5.68
N ASN A 475 20.68 11.56 -4.59
CA ASN A 475 21.71 12.17 -3.74
C ASN A 475 23.14 11.87 -4.23
N THR A 476 23.29 11.24 -5.38
CA THR A 476 24.61 10.88 -5.91
C THR A 476 25.28 12.08 -6.57
N ASN A 477 26.59 12.23 -6.32
CA ASN A 477 27.40 13.22 -7.01
C ASN A 477 27.84 12.71 -8.38
N ILE A 478 27.41 13.39 -9.44
CA ILE A 478 27.87 13.18 -10.79
C ILE A 478 28.91 14.27 -11.09
N LEU A 479 30.10 13.86 -11.53
CA LEU A 479 31.11 14.78 -12.05
C LEU A 479 30.94 14.87 -13.58
N LEU A 480 30.92 16.08 -14.13
CA LEU A 480 30.77 16.27 -15.59
C LEU A 480 31.92 15.64 -16.38
N GLU A 481 33.13 15.61 -15.79
CA GLU A 481 34.30 14.93 -16.35
C GLU A 481 34.06 13.42 -16.51
N ASN A 482 33.40 12.79 -15.55
CA ASN A 482 33.08 11.37 -15.61
C ASN A 482 32.18 11.03 -16.81
N ILE A 483 31.32 11.95 -17.22
CA ILE A 483 30.40 11.75 -18.37
C ILE A 483 31.20 11.65 -19.67
N SER A 484 32.19 12.54 -19.88
CA SER A 484 33.05 12.51 -21.07
C SER A 484 33.93 11.25 -21.12
N ASP A 485 34.30 10.71 -19.95
CA ASP A 485 35.16 9.54 -19.83
C ASP A 485 34.37 8.20 -19.81
N GLY A 486 33.06 8.27 -19.97
CA GLY A 486 32.19 7.08 -19.99
C GLY A 486 32.02 6.42 -18.65
N ILE A 487 32.27 7.13 -17.53
CA ILE A 487 32.15 6.62 -16.17
C ILE A 487 30.70 6.78 -15.70
N VAL A 488 30.04 5.67 -15.45
CA VAL A 488 28.66 5.61 -14.94
C VAL A 488 28.62 5.62 -13.42
N SER A 489 29.48 4.83 -12.79
CA SER A 489 29.62 4.71 -11.34
C SER A 489 31.05 4.33 -10.97
N ASN A 490 31.60 5.03 -9.97
CA ASN A 490 32.97 4.79 -9.48
C ASN A 490 33.09 3.47 -8.74
N GLY A 491 34.31 2.88 -8.79
CA GLY A 491 34.68 1.70 -8.02
C GLY A 491 35.63 0.77 -8.76
N LYS A 492 35.90 -0.38 -8.13
CA LYS A 492 36.85 -1.37 -8.68
C LYS A 492 36.28 -2.76 -8.58
N VAL A 493 36.30 -3.47 -9.70
CA VAL A 493 35.98 -4.90 -9.74
C VAL A 493 36.79 -5.59 -10.83
N LYS A 494 37.23 -6.79 -10.52
CA LYS A 494 37.85 -7.70 -11.49
C LYS A 494 37.06 -9.00 -11.45
N GLY A 495 36.49 -9.40 -12.58
CA GLY A 495 35.62 -10.58 -12.62
C GLY A 495 35.43 -11.13 -14.00
N ASN A 496 34.76 -12.27 -14.09
CA ASN A 496 34.43 -12.91 -15.35
C ASN A 496 33.24 -12.20 -15.99
N VAL A 497 33.27 -12.04 -17.29
CA VAL A 497 32.21 -11.39 -18.07
C VAL A 497 31.04 -12.33 -18.26
N ILE A 498 29.84 -11.77 -18.12
CA ILE A 498 28.59 -12.38 -18.55
C ILE A 498 27.88 -11.39 -19.47
N ASN A 499 27.68 -11.74 -20.72
CA ASN A 499 26.91 -10.95 -21.66
C ASN A 499 25.41 -11.16 -21.43
N ILE A 500 24.67 -10.06 -21.35
CA ILE A 500 23.21 -10.07 -21.19
C ILE A 500 22.58 -9.47 -22.45
N ASP A 501 21.84 -10.30 -23.18
CA ASP A 501 21.05 -9.84 -24.33
C ASP A 501 19.66 -9.40 -23.82
N ILE A 502 19.43 -8.09 -23.86
CA ILE A 502 18.19 -7.46 -23.40
C ILE A 502 17.17 -7.34 -24.54
N ASN A 503 17.60 -7.41 -25.80
CA ASN A 503 16.78 -7.01 -26.94
C ASN A 503 15.55 -7.90 -27.20
N ASN A 504 15.56 -9.17 -26.81
CA ASN A 504 14.44 -10.11 -27.03
C ASN A 504 13.43 -10.18 -25.87
N GLU A 505 13.74 -9.60 -24.73
CA GLU A 505 12.90 -9.74 -23.52
C GLU A 505 12.06 -8.51 -23.23
N TRP A 506 12.49 -7.41 -23.74
CA TRP A 506 11.88 -6.13 -23.55
C TRP A 506 10.48 -6.01 -24.21
N GLU A 507 10.31 -6.45 -25.44
CA GLU A 507 9.01 -6.49 -26.10
C GLU A 507 8.00 -7.40 -25.36
N LYS A 508 8.49 -8.48 -24.76
CA LYS A 508 7.68 -9.39 -23.95
C LYS A 508 7.33 -8.79 -22.60
N SER A 509 8.25 -8.10 -21.93
CA SER A 509 8.03 -7.52 -20.59
C SER A 509 7.04 -6.36 -20.58
N ILE A 510 6.91 -5.62 -21.68
CA ILE A 510 5.89 -4.56 -21.82
C ILE A 510 4.51 -5.15 -22.06
N GLN A 511 4.41 -6.27 -22.78
CA GLN A 511 3.15 -6.92 -23.12
C GLN A 511 2.60 -7.79 -21.98
N THR A 512 3.51 -8.35 -21.17
CA THR A 512 3.17 -9.19 -20.02
C THR A 512 3.69 -8.52 -18.77
N HIS A 513 3.06 -7.96 -17.89
CA HIS A 513 3.43 -7.50 -16.55
C HIS A 513 4.95 -7.36 -16.28
N PHE A 514 5.38 -6.24 -15.79
CA PHE A 514 6.77 -5.86 -15.44
C PHE A 514 7.52 -6.85 -14.50
N HIS A 515 6.94 -7.99 -14.15
CA HIS A 515 7.49 -9.01 -13.26
C HIS A 515 7.81 -10.37 -13.88
N ASP A 516 7.52 -10.56 -15.18
CA ASP A 516 7.90 -11.79 -15.89
C ASP A 516 9.19 -11.62 -16.71
N GLY A 517 10.12 -10.79 -16.25
CA GLY A 517 11.49 -10.75 -16.74
C GLY A 517 12.15 -12.13 -16.56
N LYS A 518 13.07 -12.52 -17.47
CA LYS A 518 13.89 -13.72 -17.26
C LYS A 518 14.48 -13.69 -15.86
N ASP A 519 14.27 -14.76 -15.14
CA ASP A 519 14.99 -15.02 -13.92
C ASP A 519 16.48 -15.23 -14.25
N TYR A 520 17.23 -14.13 -14.25
CA TYR A 520 18.68 -14.15 -14.41
C TYR A 520 19.39 -14.97 -13.33
N THR A 521 18.68 -15.37 -12.26
CA THR A 521 19.23 -16.22 -11.19
C THR A 521 19.66 -17.59 -11.67
N ASN A 522 19.07 -18.12 -12.75
CA ASN A 522 19.47 -19.42 -13.28
C ASN A 522 20.85 -19.39 -13.96
N ILE A 523 21.29 -18.23 -14.46
CA ILE A 523 22.63 -18.03 -15.04
C ILE A 523 23.70 -18.02 -13.94
N LEU A 524 23.32 -17.89 -12.69
CA LEU A 524 24.16 -17.43 -11.60
C LEU A 524 24.24 -18.40 -10.42
N LYS A 525 23.51 -19.53 -10.47
CA LYS A 525 23.30 -20.46 -9.32
C LYS A 525 24.56 -21.02 -8.66
N ASP A 526 25.73 -20.99 -9.32
CA ASP A 526 26.94 -21.66 -8.84
C ASP A 526 28.22 -20.81 -8.85
N LYS A 527 28.15 -19.49 -9.13
CA LYS A 527 29.37 -18.66 -9.24
C LYS A 527 29.63 -17.89 -7.93
N THR A 528 30.66 -18.28 -7.22
CA THR A 528 31.20 -17.58 -6.03
C THR A 528 32.18 -16.45 -6.34
N GLU A 529 32.52 -16.27 -7.62
CA GLU A 529 33.50 -15.33 -8.11
C GLU A 529 32.88 -13.96 -8.46
N ASN A 530 33.71 -12.94 -8.58
CA ASN A 530 33.27 -11.63 -9.04
C ASN A 530 32.82 -11.68 -10.50
N ILE A 531 31.75 -10.95 -10.82
CA ILE A 531 31.12 -10.96 -12.14
C ILE A 531 31.03 -9.54 -12.69
N ILE A 532 31.31 -9.40 -13.98
CA ILE A 532 31.09 -8.18 -14.74
C ILE A 532 30.00 -8.45 -15.78
N PHE A 533 28.86 -7.80 -15.60
CA PHE A 533 27.75 -7.90 -16.52
C PHE A 533 27.96 -6.93 -17.69
N VAL A 534 27.87 -7.44 -18.90
CA VAL A 534 27.97 -6.64 -20.14
C VAL A 534 26.59 -6.61 -20.80
N ALA A 535 26.08 -5.42 -21.03
CA ALA A 535 24.79 -5.20 -21.69
C ALA A 535 24.88 -4.03 -22.68
N ASP A 536 23.98 -4.00 -23.65
CA ASP A 536 23.94 -2.88 -24.58
C ASP A 536 23.57 -1.57 -23.87
N LYS A 537 22.59 -1.61 -22.96
CA LYS A 537 22.06 -0.44 -22.26
C LYS A 537 21.64 -0.77 -20.82
N PRO A 538 21.56 0.23 -19.91
CA PRO A 538 21.18 0.05 -18.51
C PRO A 538 19.68 -0.14 -18.33
N HIS A 539 19.17 -1.31 -18.69
CA HIS A 539 17.75 -1.64 -18.59
C HIS A 539 17.30 -1.87 -17.16
N ILE A 540 16.04 -1.51 -16.86
CA ILE A 540 15.46 -1.63 -15.51
C ILE A 540 15.40 -3.09 -15.02
N SER A 541 15.25 -4.08 -15.91
CA SER A 541 15.26 -5.51 -15.54
C SER A 541 16.56 -5.96 -14.86
N LEU A 542 17.67 -5.26 -15.10
CA LEU A 542 18.95 -5.56 -14.46
C LEU A 542 18.98 -5.18 -12.96
N VAL A 543 17.99 -4.43 -12.47
CA VAL A 543 17.85 -4.12 -11.04
C VAL A 543 17.69 -5.38 -10.20
N GLU A 544 17.07 -6.44 -10.72
CA GLU A 544 16.95 -7.72 -10.01
C GLU A 544 18.30 -8.35 -9.66
N ILE A 545 19.35 -8.05 -10.43
CA ILE A 545 20.70 -8.50 -10.15
C ILE A 545 21.21 -7.84 -8.85
N LEU A 546 20.90 -6.57 -8.62
CA LEU A 546 21.32 -5.83 -7.43
C LEU A 546 20.65 -6.37 -6.15
N GLU A 547 19.45 -6.90 -6.24
CA GLU A 547 18.73 -7.47 -5.11
C GLU A 547 19.24 -8.84 -4.68
N LYS A 548 19.90 -9.56 -5.61
CA LYS A 548 20.27 -10.97 -5.43
C LYS A 548 21.77 -11.19 -5.23
N TYR A 549 22.59 -10.18 -5.52
CA TYR A 549 24.07 -10.28 -5.47
C TYR A 549 24.70 -9.35 -4.44
N ASP A 550 25.87 -9.77 -3.94
CA ASP A 550 26.72 -8.91 -3.14
C ASP A 550 27.28 -7.78 -4.01
N ASN A 551 26.85 -6.57 -3.76
CA ASN A 551 27.21 -5.36 -4.51
C ASN A 551 28.75 -5.14 -4.63
N LYS A 552 29.53 -5.73 -3.72
CA LYS A 552 31.02 -5.66 -3.74
C LYS A 552 31.66 -6.62 -4.75
N LYS A 553 30.87 -7.54 -5.32
CA LYS A 553 31.35 -8.59 -6.23
C LYS A 553 30.92 -8.42 -7.66
N ILE A 554 30.16 -7.38 -7.96
CA ILE A 554 29.61 -7.16 -9.29
C ILE A 554 30.05 -5.83 -9.89
N GLY A 555 30.02 -5.75 -11.21
CA GLY A 555 30.22 -4.52 -11.99
C GLY A 555 29.46 -4.58 -13.30
N PHE A 556 29.36 -3.44 -13.98
CA PHE A 556 28.61 -3.34 -15.23
C PHE A 556 29.43 -2.64 -16.33
N ILE A 557 29.30 -3.14 -17.54
CA ILE A 557 29.81 -2.50 -18.75
C ILE A 557 28.62 -2.35 -19.70
N PHE A 558 28.35 -1.13 -20.14
CA PHE A 558 27.32 -0.84 -21.13
C PHE A 558 27.96 -0.37 -22.42
N LYS A 559 27.35 -0.65 -23.58
CA LYS A 559 27.79 -0.02 -24.84
C LYS A 559 27.42 1.46 -24.85
N GLU A 560 26.22 1.77 -24.38
CA GLU A 560 25.70 3.13 -24.21
C GLU A 560 24.93 3.21 -22.89
N ALA A 561 25.02 4.32 -22.19
CA ALA A 561 24.27 4.49 -20.94
C ALA A 561 23.71 5.91 -20.81
N SER A 562 22.40 5.99 -20.54
CA SER A 562 21.79 7.17 -19.94
C SER A 562 22.20 7.24 -18.47
N ILE A 563 23.04 8.22 -18.14
CA ILE A 563 23.60 8.39 -16.80
C ILE A 563 22.52 8.69 -15.76
N LEU A 564 21.44 9.32 -16.19
CA LEU A 564 20.28 9.65 -15.37
C LEU A 564 19.24 8.52 -15.32
N SER A 565 19.49 7.37 -15.96
CA SER A 565 18.59 6.22 -15.88
C SER A 565 18.51 5.66 -14.45
N HIS A 566 17.39 5.04 -14.13
CA HIS A 566 17.14 4.48 -12.78
C HIS A 566 18.21 3.47 -12.35
N LEU A 567 18.62 2.56 -13.24
CA LEU A 567 19.70 1.62 -12.94
C LEU A 567 21.01 2.34 -12.65
N CYS A 568 21.38 3.33 -13.46
CA CYS A 568 22.64 4.07 -13.26
C CYS A 568 22.65 4.86 -11.94
N ILE A 569 21.49 5.39 -11.51
CA ILE A 569 21.35 6.01 -10.18
C ILE A 569 21.59 4.96 -9.09
N LEU A 570 20.94 3.80 -9.17
CA LEU A 570 21.11 2.72 -8.19
C LEU A 570 22.54 2.18 -8.12
N LEU A 571 23.23 2.08 -9.26
CA LEU A 571 24.65 1.67 -9.30
C LEU A 571 25.52 2.64 -8.51
N ARG A 572 25.31 3.96 -8.69
CA ARG A 572 26.04 4.99 -7.91
C ARG A 572 25.70 4.97 -6.44
N GLU A 573 24.42 4.84 -6.07
CA GLU A 573 23.98 4.77 -4.67
C GLU A 573 24.57 3.58 -3.92
N ASN A 574 24.75 2.46 -4.62
CA ASN A 574 25.30 1.24 -4.05
C ASN A 574 26.83 1.12 -4.23
N GLY A 575 27.50 2.10 -4.87
CA GLY A 575 28.94 2.06 -5.12
C GLY A 575 29.37 0.90 -6.01
N ILE A 576 28.52 0.48 -6.96
CA ILE A 576 28.79 -0.61 -7.88
C ILE A 576 29.50 -0.05 -9.11
N PRO A 577 30.72 -0.53 -9.44
CA PRO A 577 31.51 -0.02 -10.56
C PRO A 577 30.77 -0.21 -11.89
N ALA A 578 30.67 0.86 -12.70
CA ALA A 578 30.04 0.77 -14.01
C ALA A 578 30.66 1.78 -15.00
N ILE A 579 30.86 1.32 -16.25
CA ILE A 579 31.40 2.14 -17.34
C ILE A 579 30.61 1.93 -18.64
N THR A 580 30.81 2.84 -19.59
CA THR A 580 30.48 2.60 -20.99
C THR A 580 31.74 2.19 -21.74
N SER A 581 31.62 1.24 -22.68
CA SER A 581 32.71 0.78 -23.51
C SER A 581 32.23 0.24 -24.86
N SER A 582 32.89 0.62 -25.93
CA SER A 582 32.66 0.07 -27.27
C SER A 582 33.40 -1.26 -27.51
N LYS A 583 34.23 -1.72 -26.57
CA LYS A 583 34.93 -3.02 -26.67
C LYS A 583 33.90 -4.16 -26.60
N VAL A 584 34.06 -5.14 -27.45
CA VAL A 584 33.32 -6.39 -27.41
C VAL A 584 33.99 -7.34 -26.41
N TYR A 585 33.20 -7.92 -25.52
CA TYR A 585 33.64 -8.88 -24.53
C TYR A 585 32.99 -10.24 -24.79
N GLU A 586 33.76 -11.31 -24.59
CA GLU A 586 33.24 -12.69 -24.68
C GLU A 586 32.85 -13.20 -23.30
N ASP A 587 31.93 -14.16 -23.26
CA ASP A 587 31.55 -14.79 -21.99
C ASP A 587 32.74 -15.50 -21.35
N ASP A 588 32.81 -15.41 -20.01
CA ASP A 588 33.92 -15.91 -19.17
C ASP A 588 35.28 -15.21 -19.43
N GLU A 589 35.36 -14.17 -20.30
CA GLU A 589 36.54 -13.30 -20.38
C GLU A 589 36.78 -12.60 -19.06
N LEU A 590 38.05 -12.48 -18.65
CA LEU A 590 38.40 -11.73 -17.45
C LEU A 590 38.47 -10.23 -17.76
N ALA A 591 37.56 -9.45 -17.18
CA ALA A 591 37.55 -8.00 -17.32
C ALA A 591 37.88 -7.29 -15.98
N PHE A 592 38.24 -6.01 -16.10
CA PHE A 592 38.60 -5.19 -14.94
C PHE A 592 38.06 -3.76 -15.10
N ILE A 593 37.27 -3.33 -14.13
CA ILE A 593 36.83 -1.94 -13.98
C ILE A 593 37.62 -1.34 -12.82
N ASN A 594 38.31 -0.22 -13.07
CA ASN A 594 39.11 0.50 -12.07
C ASN A 594 38.97 2.00 -12.31
N ILE A 595 38.09 2.63 -11.54
CA ILE A 595 37.72 4.04 -11.69
C ILE A 595 37.81 4.74 -10.34
#